data_bf2f8f1ca828e5e3ccd5a8fdd7e881e7
#
_entry.id   bf2f8f1ca828e5e3ccd5a8fdd7e881e7
#
_cell.length_a   1.000
_cell.length_b   1.000
_cell.length_c   1.000
_cell.angle_alpha   90.00
_cell.angle_beta   90.00
_cell.angle_gamma   90.00
#
_symmetry.space_group_name_H-M   'P 1'
#
loop_
_entity.id
_entity.type
_entity.pdbx_description
1 polymer ?
#
loop_
_entity_poly.entity_id
_entity_poly.type
_entity_poly.pdbx_seq_one_letter_code
_entity_poly.pdbx_strand_id
1 'polypeptide(L)'
;KKKILAALTAGILTTGLMTGTVFAADTEAKGDENLKGEVYAFIAASLSNSMEEIQKDFNELYPNVTIYYSADSSGTLQTQIEEGARCDLFFSAADKQMDALTEEKLTKEDTVKDLLENKVVLIRPKDGETKVTGFENITDAENMALAGEDVPVGQYSREIFSNLGIMDDVNKMEINECKNVTDVLAAVSEGSNEVGVVYATDAASVTDKVDIIAEAPADSLKTPVLYPVGFIEDKEASEDDTRAAEAFLDYVESDAAIKVFEDYGFTAYEAEDSEDATEASADNTEAEDSTASADSTSK
;
A
#
# COMPACT_ATOMS: atom_id res chain seq x y z
N LYS A 1 -68.42 30.80 -1.22
CA LYS A 1 -69.09 30.75 -2.52
C LYS A 1 -68.10 30.36 -3.59
N LYS A 2 -68.17 29.14 -4.06
CA LYS A 2 -68.46 28.72 -5.46
C LYS A 2 -67.45 29.26 -6.47
N LYS A 3 -66.85 28.55 -7.35
CA LYS A 3 -67.01 27.31 -8.10
C LYS A 3 -65.97 27.31 -9.22
N ILE A 4 -65.41 26.19 -9.56
CA ILE A 4 -65.52 25.39 -10.82
C ILE A 4 -64.64 25.87 -11.94
N LEU A 5 -63.70 25.06 -12.36
CA LEU A 5 -63.62 24.00 -13.42
C LEU A 5 -63.24 24.57 -14.79
N ALA A 6 -62.24 24.11 -15.39
CA ALA A 6 -62.24 23.30 -16.60
C ALA A 6 -60.87 23.18 -17.25
N ALA A 7 -60.58 22.00 -17.66
CA ALA A 7 -59.49 21.52 -18.48
C ALA A 7 -59.53 22.09 -19.92
N LEU A 8 -58.40 22.13 -20.59
CA LEU A 8 -58.27 21.61 -21.97
C LEU A 8 -56.78 21.38 -22.35
N THR A 9 -56.61 20.26 -22.91
CA THR A 9 -55.48 19.63 -23.60
C THR A 9 -54.91 20.45 -24.76
N ALA A 10 -53.58 20.42 -24.93
CA ALA A 10 -52.97 20.32 -26.26
C ALA A 10 -51.51 19.88 -26.12
N GLY A 11 -51.19 18.75 -26.73
CA GLY A 11 -49.86 18.19 -26.76
C GLY A 11 -48.92 18.93 -27.72
N ILE A 12 -47.65 18.94 -27.35
CA ILE A 12 -46.56 19.15 -28.30
C ILE A 12 -45.50 18.15 -28.00
N LEU A 13 -45.24 17.27 -28.97
CA LEU A 13 -44.16 16.34 -29.06
C LEU A 13 -42.86 17.11 -29.27
N THR A 14 -41.94 17.10 -28.30
CA THR A 14 -40.57 17.52 -28.54
C THR A 14 -39.66 16.41 -28.14
N THR A 15 -39.02 15.81 -29.14
CA THR A 15 -37.88 14.92 -29.01
C THR A 15 -36.74 15.66 -28.34
N GLY A 16 -36.53 15.40 -27.04
CA GLY A 16 -35.39 15.90 -26.29
C GLY A 16 -34.35 14.76 -26.18
N LEU A 17 -33.16 15.04 -26.71
CA LEU A 17 -31.95 14.25 -26.49
C LEU A 17 -31.78 13.98 -24.98
N MET A 18 -31.84 12.73 -24.59
CA MET A 18 -31.36 12.32 -23.26
C MET A 18 -29.83 12.35 -23.25
N THR A 19 -29.27 13.45 -22.77
CA THR A 19 -27.91 13.40 -22.22
C THR A 19 -28.01 12.61 -20.92
N GLY A 20 -27.54 11.36 -20.96
CA GLY A 20 -27.37 10.53 -19.76
C GLY A 20 -26.31 11.19 -18.90
N THR A 21 -26.72 11.90 -17.86
CA THR A 21 -25.89 12.12 -16.69
C THR A 21 -25.82 10.78 -15.97
N VAL A 22 -24.68 10.12 -16.12
CA VAL A 22 -24.30 9.04 -15.23
C VAL A 22 -24.14 9.70 -13.86
N PHE A 23 -25.15 9.57 -13.01
CA PHE A 23 -24.96 9.75 -11.58
C PHE A 23 -24.11 8.56 -11.15
N ALA A 24 -22.86 8.81 -10.82
CA ALA A 24 -22.13 7.93 -9.92
C ALA A 24 -23.02 7.83 -8.67
N ALA A 25 -23.59 6.67 -8.44
CA ALA A 25 -24.26 6.40 -7.18
C ALA A 25 -23.12 6.31 -6.14
N ASP A 26 -23.01 7.32 -5.27
CA ASP A 26 -22.38 7.15 -3.99
C ASP A 26 -23.10 5.97 -3.31
N THR A 27 -22.50 4.82 -3.39
CA THR A 27 -22.94 3.66 -2.62
C THR A 27 -22.36 3.86 -1.22
N GLU A 28 -23.03 4.69 -0.41
CA GLU A 28 -22.76 4.71 1.03
C GLU A 28 -22.87 3.24 1.50
N ALA A 29 -21.78 2.70 2.03
CA ALA A 29 -21.74 1.37 2.59
C ALA A 29 -22.83 1.28 3.67
N LYS A 30 -23.86 0.50 3.41
CA LYS A 30 -24.90 0.23 4.41
C LYS A 30 -24.34 -0.77 5.38
N GLY A 31 -24.03 -0.30 6.58
CA GLY A 31 -23.64 -1.17 7.68
C GLY A 31 -24.70 -2.25 7.98
N ASP A 32 -24.28 -3.36 8.55
CA ASP A 32 -25.16 -4.40 9.07
C ASP A 32 -24.97 -4.51 10.59
N GLU A 33 -25.92 -3.95 11.34
CA GLU A 33 -25.93 -4.03 12.82
C GLU A 33 -26.05 -5.47 13.35
N ASN A 34 -26.37 -6.45 12.50
CA ASN A 34 -26.47 -7.85 12.90
C ASN A 34 -25.16 -8.61 12.66
N LEU A 35 -24.25 -8.08 11.84
CA LEU A 35 -22.94 -8.69 11.65
C LEU A 35 -22.17 -8.64 12.97
N LYS A 36 -21.60 -9.76 13.35
CA LYS A 36 -20.80 -9.93 14.56
C LYS A 36 -19.64 -10.86 14.28
N GLY A 37 -18.60 -10.77 15.05
CA GLY A 37 -17.42 -11.63 14.95
C GLY A 37 -16.20 -10.93 15.51
N GLU A 38 -15.11 -11.65 15.55
CA GLU A 38 -13.78 -11.16 15.93
C GLU A 38 -12.88 -11.21 14.72
N VAL A 39 -12.16 -10.12 14.47
CA VAL A 39 -11.18 -9.99 13.37
C VAL A 39 -9.80 -9.78 13.97
N TYR A 40 -8.87 -10.64 13.65
CA TYR A 40 -7.46 -10.54 14.03
C TYR A 40 -6.68 -10.02 12.82
N ALA A 41 -6.37 -8.74 12.82
CA ALA A 41 -5.64 -8.10 11.73
C ALA A 41 -4.21 -7.80 12.15
N PHE A 42 -3.25 -8.40 11.46
CA PHE A 42 -1.83 -8.10 11.62
C PHE A 42 -1.46 -6.98 10.66
N ILE A 43 -0.97 -5.87 11.20
CA ILE A 43 -0.72 -4.64 10.44
C ILE A 43 0.73 -4.18 10.58
N ALA A 44 1.35 -3.80 9.48
CA ALA A 44 2.64 -3.12 9.53
C ALA A 44 2.58 -1.89 10.44
N ALA A 45 3.62 -1.66 11.25
CA ALA A 45 3.64 -0.60 12.27
C ALA A 45 3.31 0.80 11.72
N SER A 46 3.69 1.09 10.47
CA SER A 46 3.40 2.36 9.78
C SER A 46 1.90 2.61 9.52
N LEU A 47 1.06 1.56 9.54
CA LEU A 47 -0.38 1.66 9.35
C LEU A 47 -1.15 1.97 10.63
N SER A 48 -0.52 1.92 11.81
CA SER A 48 -1.23 1.94 13.10
C SER A 48 -2.20 3.09 13.24
N ASN A 49 -1.78 4.32 12.93
CA ASN A 49 -2.61 5.50 13.12
C ASN A 49 -3.83 5.53 12.17
N SER A 50 -3.62 5.24 10.90
CA SER A 50 -4.71 5.21 9.91
C SER A 50 -5.70 4.08 10.17
N MET A 51 -5.21 2.90 10.57
CA MET A 51 -6.05 1.75 10.87
C MET A 51 -6.88 1.93 12.15
N GLU A 52 -6.39 2.69 13.15
CA GLU A 52 -7.19 3.05 14.32
C GLU A 52 -8.38 3.95 13.95
N GLU A 53 -8.20 4.88 13.01
CA GLU A 53 -9.29 5.73 12.52
C GLU A 53 -10.26 4.92 11.67
N ILE A 54 -9.76 4.11 10.75
CA ILE A 54 -10.55 3.20 9.92
C ILE A 54 -11.40 2.24 10.77
N GLN A 55 -10.82 1.67 11.83
CA GLN A 55 -11.57 0.81 12.76
C GLN A 55 -12.72 1.55 13.42
N LYS A 56 -12.49 2.77 13.85
CA LYS A 56 -13.53 3.59 14.48
C LYS A 56 -14.68 3.84 13.53
N ASP A 57 -14.39 4.23 12.30
CA ASP A 57 -15.40 4.50 11.28
C ASP A 57 -16.13 3.22 10.85
N PHE A 58 -15.42 2.11 10.73
CA PHE A 58 -16.00 0.79 10.49
C PHE A 58 -16.97 0.39 11.60
N ASN A 59 -16.62 0.60 12.86
CA ASN A 59 -17.45 0.24 14.00
C ASN A 59 -18.73 1.10 14.12
N GLU A 60 -18.80 2.26 13.47
CA GLU A 60 -20.05 3.02 13.32
C GLU A 60 -21.07 2.29 12.43
N LEU A 61 -20.58 1.52 11.46
CA LEU A 61 -21.38 0.74 10.53
C LEU A 61 -21.64 -0.69 11.04
N TYR A 62 -20.69 -1.28 11.77
CA TYR A 62 -20.69 -2.67 12.24
C TYR A 62 -20.39 -2.75 13.75
N PRO A 63 -21.29 -2.27 14.61
CA PRO A 63 -21.04 -2.08 16.04
C PRO A 63 -20.82 -3.38 16.84
N ASN A 64 -21.16 -4.54 16.28
CA ASN A 64 -21.00 -5.83 16.93
C ASN A 64 -19.79 -6.64 16.43
N VAL A 65 -18.96 -6.05 15.58
CA VAL A 65 -17.68 -6.63 15.16
C VAL A 65 -16.57 -6.07 16.04
N THR A 66 -15.69 -6.95 16.52
CA THR A 66 -14.51 -6.57 17.32
C THR A 66 -13.26 -6.82 16.49
N ILE A 67 -12.41 -5.80 16.34
CA ILE A 67 -11.15 -5.91 15.61
C ILE A 67 -9.99 -5.87 16.62
N TYR A 68 -9.09 -6.83 16.51
CA TYR A 68 -7.86 -6.91 17.29
C TYR A 68 -6.66 -6.68 16.36
N TYR A 69 -5.89 -5.62 16.61
CA TYR A 69 -4.66 -5.37 15.87
C TYR A 69 -3.44 -5.96 16.56
N SER A 70 -2.58 -6.58 15.76
CA SER A 70 -1.18 -6.84 16.10
C SER A 70 -0.34 -5.96 15.20
N ALA A 71 0.32 -4.94 15.76
CA ALA A 71 1.11 -3.97 15.01
C ALA A 71 2.61 -4.16 15.31
N ASP A 72 3.39 -4.51 14.30
CA ASP A 72 4.86 -4.64 14.40
C ASP A 72 5.49 -4.55 12.98
N SER A 73 6.78 -4.87 12.85
CA SER A 73 7.39 -5.03 11.52
C SER A 73 6.72 -6.17 10.76
N SER A 74 6.59 -6.02 9.43
CA SER A 74 5.99 -7.07 8.61
C SER A 74 6.74 -8.40 8.72
N GLY A 75 8.07 -8.36 8.90
CA GLY A 75 8.88 -9.59 9.11
C GLY A 75 8.57 -10.28 10.43
N THR A 76 8.39 -9.52 11.53
CA THR A 76 7.96 -10.09 12.82
C THR A 76 6.57 -10.71 12.71
N LEU A 77 5.64 -10.02 12.04
CA LEU A 77 4.27 -10.50 11.86
C LEU A 77 4.22 -11.74 10.97
N GLN A 78 5.00 -11.78 9.88
CA GLN A 78 5.19 -12.96 9.03
C GLN A 78 5.62 -14.17 9.89
N THR A 79 6.67 -14.02 10.69
CA THR A 79 7.15 -15.09 11.57
C THR A 79 6.07 -15.58 12.54
N GLN A 80 5.28 -14.68 13.12
CA GLN A 80 4.17 -15.05 14.00
C GLN A 80 3.10 -15.85 13.26
N ILE A 81 2.78 -15.51 12.01
CA ILE A 81 1.84 -16.26 11.18
C ILE A 81 2.40 -17.65 10.85
N GLU A 82 3.68 -17.75 10.46
CA GLU A 82 4.38 -19.02 10.22
C GLU A 82 4.40 -19.92 11.47
N GLU A 83 4.51 -19.34 12.65
CA GLU A 83 4.44 -20.03 13.93
C GLU A 83 3.03 -20.42 14.35
N GLY A 84 2.01 -20.04 13.57
CA GLY A 84 0.61 -20.41 13.77
C GLY A 84 -0.16 -19.46 14.69
N ALA A 85 0.24 -18.21 14.79
CA ALA A 85 -0.58 -17.19 15.45
C ALA A 85 -1.91 -16.99 14.71
N ARG A 86 -3.00 -16.80 15.45
CA ARG A 86 -4.31 -16.48 14.87
C ARG A 86 -4.26 -15.15 14.15
N CYS A 87 -4.53 -15.17 12.86
CA CYS A 87 -4.56 -14.01 12.00
C CYS A 87 -5.58 -14.22 10.88
N ASP A 88 -6.50 -13.30 10.69
CA ASP A 88 -7.48 -13.33 9.60
C ASP A 88 -6.99 -12.50 8.40
N LEU A 89 -6.39 -11.34 8.67
CA LEU A 89 -5.92 -10.40 7.65
C LEU A 89 -4.49 -9.96 7.96
N PHE A 90 -3.64 -9.96 6.94
CA PHE A 90 -2.29 -9.43 7.03
C PHE A 90 -2.11 -8.23 6.08
N PHE A 91 -1.66 -7.11 6.62
CA PHE A 91 -1.31 -5.89 5.91
C PHE A 91 0.19 -5.68 6.01
N SER A 92 0.90 -5.97 4.95
CA SER A 92 2.36 -5.86 4.91
C SER A 92 2.80 -4.50 4.35
N ALA A 93 4.01 -4.05 4.72
CA ALA A 93 4.65 -2.86 4.14
C ALA A 93 5.65 -3.24 3.03
N ALA A 94 5.59 -4.46 2.52
CA ALA A 94 6.33 -4.93 1.34
C ALA A 94 5.73 -6.24 0.83
N ASP A 95 5.86 -6.48 -0.47
CA ASP A 95 5.43 -7.71 -1.14
C ASP A 95 6.18 -8.92 -0.62
N LYS A 96 7.47 -8.78 -0.35
CA LYS A 96 8.34 -9.90 0.05
C LYS A 96 7.78 -10.75 1.19
N GLN A 97 7.18 -10.15 2.21
CA GLN A 97 6.62 -10.87 3.35
C GLN A 97 5.29 -11.54 3.00
N MET A 98 4.49 -10.89 2.17
CA MET A 98 3.23 -11.46 1.67
C MET A 98 3.50 -12.61 0.71
N ASP A 99 4.46 -12.46 -0.20
CA ASP A 99 4.88 -13.49 -1.15
C ASP A 99 5.39 -14.74 -0.42
N ALA A 100 6.20 -14.57 0.62
CA ALA A 100 6.69 -15.68 1.43
C ALA A 100 5.53 -16.50 2.03
N LEU A 101 4.53 -15.84 2.63
CA LEU A 101 3.35 -16.52 3.16
C LEU A 101 2.51 -17.20 2.06
N THR A 102 2.46 -16.59 0.88
CA THR A 102 1.75 -17.14 -0.29
C THR A 102 2.46 -18.39 -0.83
N GLU A 103 3.79 -18.37 -0.93
CA GLU A 103 4.59 -19.54 -1.31
C GLU A 103 4.42 -20.70 -0.33
N GLU A 104 4.27 -20.41 0.96
CA GLU A 104 3.99 -21.37 2.01
C GLU A 104 2.53 -21.81 2.08
N LYS A 105 1.65 -21.22 1.27
CA LYS A 105 0.20 -21.46 1.24
C LYS A 105 -0.49 -21.14 2.57
N LEU A 106 -0.02 -20.11 3.22
CA LEU A 106 -0.62 -19.54 4.42
C LEU A 106 -1.62 -18.42 4.11
N THR A 107 -1.62 -17.87 2.87
CA THR A 107 -2.64 -16.96 2.38
C THR A 107 -3.77 -17.72 1.67
N LYS A 108 -4.99 -17.19 1.70
CA LYS A 108 -6.07 -17.70 0.87
C LYS A 108 -5.81 -17.36 -0.61
N GLU A 109 -6.05 -18.33 -1.48
CA GLU A 109 -5.81 -18.20 -2.92
C GLU A 109 -6.60 -17.01 -3.49
N ASP A 110 -5.96 -16.25 -4.38
CA ASP A 110 -6.53 -15.08 -5.09
C ASP A 110 -7.05 -13.93 -4.19
N THR A 111 -6.60 -13.83 -2.94
CA THR A 111 -7.03 -12.75 -2.04
C THR A 111 -5.96 -11.68 -1.80
N VAL A 112 -4.74 -11.92 -2.21
CA VAL A 112 -3.63 -10.96 -2.05
C VAL A 112 -3.74 -9.89 -3.14
N LYS A 113 -3.68 -8.62 -2.71
CA LYS A 113 -3.69 -7.46 -3.60
C LYS A 113 -2.90 -6.31 -3.00
N ASP A 114 -2.31 -5.49 -3.85
CA ASP A 114 -1.70 -4.23 -3.45
C ASP A 114 -2.80 -3.21 -3.14
N LEU A 115 -2.69 -2.54 -2.01
CA LEU A 115 -3.68 -1.59 -1.53
C LEU A 115 -3.16 -0.14 -1.60
N LEU A 116 -1.93 0.08 -1.17
CA LEU A 116 -1.36 1.42 -1.01
C LEU A 116 0.10 1.47 -1.48
N GLU A 117 0.55 2.69 -1.76
CA GLU A 117 1.94 3.04 -1.99
C GLU A 117 2.46 4.01 -0.93
N ASN A 118 3.75 3.99 -0.68
CA ASN A 118 4.44 4.89 0.22
C ASN A 118 5.81 5.31 -0.35
N LYS A 119 6.51 6.18 0.37
CA LYS A 119 7.84 6.67 0.00
C LYS A 119 8.81 6.50 1.15
N VAL A 120 10.06 6.19 0.84
CA VAL A 120 11.14 6.15 1.83
C VAL A 120 11.76 7.52 1.92
N VAL A 121 11.90 8.02 3.16
CA VAL A 121 12.48 9.34 3.44
C VAL A 121 13.58 9.25 4.50
N LEU A 122 14.52 10.17 4.38
CA LEU A 122 15.57 10.42 5.35
C LEU A 122 15.14 11.56 6.26
N ILE A 123 15.18 11.35 7.56
CA ILE A 123 14.75 12.31 8.59
C ILE A 123 15.87 12.68 9.55
N ARG A 124 15.71 13.83 10.22
CA ARG A 124 16.52 14.29 11.36
C ARG A 124 15.60 14.81 12.46
N PRO A 125 16.10 14.99 13.69
CA PRO A 125 15.36 15.72 14.72
C PRO A 125 14.94 17.11 14.24
N LYS A 126 13.80 17.61 14.70
CA LYS A 126 13.32 18.96 14.36
C LYS A 126 14.38 20.00 14.69
N ASP A 127 14.71 20.85 13.72
CA ASP A 127 15.75 21.88 13.84
C ASP A 127 17.13 21.32 14.22
N GLY A 128 17.37 20.00 14.10
CA GLY A 128 18.66 19.37 14.36
C GLY A 128 19.72 19.79 13.33
N GLU A 129 20.98 19.88 13.76
CA GLU A 129 22.10 20.13 12.84
C GLU A 129 22.61 18.82 12.27
N THR A 130 22.80 18.76 10.96
CA THR A 130 23.47 17.66 10.26
C THR A 130 24.17 18.17 9.01
N LYS A 131 25.19 17.45 8.56
CA LYS A 131 25.85 17.71 7.25
C LYS A 131 25.16 16.90 6.13
N VAL A 132 24.29 15.98 6.48
CA VAL A 132 23.56 15.14 5.53
C VAL A 132 22.53 15.97 4.78
N THR A 133 22.53 15.86 3.47
CA THR A 133 21.63 16.57 2.56
C THR A 133 20.81 15.64 1.68
N GLY A 134 21.12 14.35 1.69
CA GLY A 134 20.42 13.30 0.93
C GLY A 134 20.99 11.93 1.26
N PHE A 135 20.41 10.92 0.62
CA PHE A 135 20.85 9.54 0.78
C PHE A 135 22.29 9.32 0.35
N GLU A 136 22.77 10.05 -0.67
CA GLU A 136 24.08 9.91 -1.26
C GLU A 136 25.23 10.26 -0.30
N ASN A 137 24.96 11.14 0.68
CA ASN A 137 25.95 11.54 1.67
C ASN A 137 25.52 11.23 3.11
N ILE A 138 24.70 10.20 3.31
CA ILE A 138 24.22 9.78 4.64
C ILE A 138 25.37 9.43 5.59
N THR A 139 26.50 9.00 5.04
CA THR A 139 27.73 8.66 5.79
C THR A 139 28.44 9.85 6.41
N ASP A 140 28.00 11.08 6.14
CA ASP A 140 28.46 12.28 6.82
C ASP A 140 27.83 12.46 8.21
N ALA A 141 26.79 11.67 8.54
CA ALA A 141 26.17 11.64 9.88
C ALA A 141 27.07 10.92 10.90
N GLU A 142 27.03 11.38 12.15
CA GLU A 142 27.74 10.72 13.26
C GLU A 142 27.17 9.33 13.57
N ASN A 143 25.84 9.20 13.52
CA ASN A 143 25.12 7.94 13.74
C ASN A 143 23.76 7.94 13.02
N MET A 144 23.19 6.76 12.84
CA MET A 144 21.93 6.56 12.15
C MET A 144 21.04 5.57 12.88
N ALA A 145 19.73 5.85 12.98
CA ALA A 145 18.72 4.85 13.30
C ALA A 145 18.27 4.16 12.00
N LEU A 146 18.35 2.84 11.95
CA LEU A 146 18.00 2.03 10.80
C LEU A 146 17.25 0.78 11.24
N ALA A 147 16.14 0.46 10.57
CA ALA A 147 15.42 -0.77 10.85
C ALA A 147 16.22 -2.02 10.42
N GLY A 148 15.97 -3.14 11.08
CA GLY A 148 16.62 -4.43 10.82
C GLY A 148 16.39 -4.95 9.39
N GLU A 149 17.10 -6.02 9.03
CA GLU A 149 17.03 -6.62 7.68
C GLU A 149 15.72 -7.39 7.43
N ASP A 150 15.01 -7.76 8.46
CA ASP A 150 13.68 -8.39 8.44
C ASP A 150 12.53 -7.37 8.36
N VAL A 151 12.84 -6.08 8.52
CA VAL A 151 11.87 -4.99 8.48
C VAL A 151 11.79 -4.39 7.08
N PRO A 152 10.61 -4.22 6.47
CA PRO A 152 10.47 -3.70 5.11
C PRO A 152 11.25 -2.39 4.85
N VAL A 153 11.08 -1.35 5.68
CA VAL A 153 11.82 -0.09 5.48
C VAL A 153 13.34 -0.28 5.61
N GLY A 154 13.79 -1.25 6.42
CA GLY A 154 15.20 -1.62 6.51
C GLY A 154 15.70 -2.33 5.25
N GLN A 155 14.87 -3.12 4.59
CA GLN A 155 15.17 -3.76 3.30
C GLN A 155 15.26 -2.73 2.19
N TYR A 156 14.26 -1.84 2.06
CA TYR A 156 14.28 -0.74 1.11
C TYR A 156 15.49 0.18 1.31
N SER A 157 15.82 0.51 2.56
CA SER A 157 17.00 1.35 2.88
C SER A 157 18.29 0.72 2.36
N ARG A 158 18.48 -0.57 2.60
CA ARG A 158 19.67 -1.30 2.14
C ARG A 158 19.72 -1.45 0.63
N GLU A 159 18.57 -1.61 -0.03
CA GLU A 159 18.48 -1.58 -1.49
C GLU A 159 18.89 -0.22 -2.03
N ILE A 160 18.37 0.87 -1.46
CA ILE A 160 18.74 2.25 -1.82
C ILE A 160 20.26 2.44 -1.67
N PHE A 161 20.84 2.09 -0.53
CA PHE A 161 22.27 2.24 -0.28
C PHE A 161 23.13 1.39 -1.23
N SER A 162 22.64 0.20 -1.57
CA SER A 162 23.33 -0.70 -2.53
C SER A 162 23.28 -0.13 -3.94
N ASN A 163 22.13 0.37 -4.38
CA ASN A 163 21.96 0.96 -5.72
C ASN A 163 22.71 2.28 -5.87
N LEU A 164 22.86 3.04 -4.78
CA LEU A 164 23.72 4.24 -4.72
C LEU A 164 25.23 3.90 -4.60
N GLY A 165 25.59 2.62 -4.37
CA GLY A 165 26.98 2.18 -4.25
C GLY A 165 27.68 2.58 -2.95
N ILE A 166 26.93 2.91 -1.90
CA ILE A 166 27.46 3.40 -0.60
C ILE A 166 27.31 2.39 0.55
N MET A 167 26.74 1.21 0.29
CA MET A 167 26.43 0.22 1.33
C MET A 167 27.64 -0.18 2.18
N ASP A 168 28.84 -0.31 1.55
CA ASP A 168 30.07 -0.64 2.25
C ASP A 168 30.53 0.45 3.25
N ASP A 169 30.20 1.70 2.97
CA ASP A 169 30.51 2.83 3.86
C ASP A 169 29.42 2.96 4.93
N VAL A 170 28.16 2.74 4.60
CA VAL A 170 27.07 2.67 5.57
C VAL A 170 27.33 1.58 6.63
N ASN A 171 27.83 0.42 6.24
CA ASN A 171 28.19 -0.66 7.17
C ASN A 171 29.31 -0.32 8.17
N LYS A 172 30.02 0.81 7.96
CA LYS A 172 31.06 1.30 8.89
C LYS A 172 30.54 2.36 9.87
N MET A 173 29.31 2.85 9.65
CA MET A 173 28.68 3.84 10.51
C MET A 173 28.29 3.24 11.86
N GLU A 174 28.08 4.11 12.84
CA GLU A 174 27.38 3.75 14.07
C GLU A 174 25.88 3.66 13.77
N ILE A 175 25.36 2.42 13.71
CA ILE A 175 23.95 2.14 13.42
C ILE A 175 23.26 1.69 14.70
N ASN A 176 22.18 2.37 15.07
CA ASN A 176 21.20 1.91 16.03
C ASN A 176 20.15 1.10 15.28
N GLU A 177 20.25 -0.23 15.37
CA GLU A 177 19.31 -1.13 14.71
C GLU A 177 17.99 -1.20 15.49
N CYS A 178 16.89 -0.89 14.80
CA CYS A 178 15.53 -0.79 15.32
C CYS A 178 14.67 -1.97 14.86
N LYS A 179 13.72 -2.39 15.70
CA LYS A 179 12.85 -3.55 15.43
C LYS A 179 11.78 -3.27 14.37
N ASN A 180 11.36 -2.03 14.26
CA ASN A 180 10.35 -1.58 13.31
C ASN A 180 10.55 -0.10 12.99
N VAL A 181 9.76 0.44 12.06
CA VAL A 181 9.87 1.85 11.64
C VAL A 181 9.52 2.84 12.76
N THR A 182 8.58 2.49 13.63
CA THR A 182 8.18 3.34 14.76
C THR A 182 9.33 3.56 15.73
N ASP A 183 10.14 2.52 15.99
CA ASP A 183 11.34 2.63 16.83
C ASP A 183 12.40 3.54 16.17
N VAL A 184 12.56 3.50 14.82
CA VAL A 184 13.43 4.43 14.10
C VAL A 184 12.95 5.87 14.28
N LEU A 185 11.65 6.11 14.05
CA LEU A 185 11.04 7.42 14.21
C LEU A 185 11.23 7.96 15.63
N ALA A 186 11.02 7.13 16.64
CA ALA A 186 11.23 7.48 18.05
C ALA A 186 12.69 7.85 18.32
N ALA A 187 13.65 7.04 17.87
CA ALA A 187 15.07 7.26 18.09
C ALA A 187 15.55 8.62 17.51
N VAL A 188 15.03 9.01 16.35
CA VAL A 188 15.34 10.31 15.74
C VAL A 188 14.57 11.46 16.43
N SER A 189 13.25 11.30 16.62
CA SER A 189 12.42 12.37 17.20
C SER A 189 12.79 12.73 18.66
N GLU A 190 13.39 11.79 19.38
CA GLU A 190 13.92 11.99 20.74
C GLU A 190 15.38 12.47 20.75
N GLY A 191 16.02 12.60 19.57
CA GLY A 191 17.40 13.06 19.42
C GLY A 191 18.45 12.04 19.84
N SER A 192 18.10 10.75 19.91
CA SER A 192 19.05 9.67 20.18
C SER A 192 19.94 9.36 18.97
N ASN A 193 19.48 9.67 17.76
CA ASN A 193 20.21 9.53 16.51
C ASN A 193 20.13 10.82 15.68
N GLU A 194 21.22 11.12 14.96
CA GLU A 194 21.33 12.31 14.10
C GLU A 194 20.40 12.22 12.88
N VAL A 195 20.32 11.04 12.26
CA VAL A 195 19.46 10.77 11.12
C VAL A 195 18.80 9.40 11.25
N GLY A 196 17.76 9.17 10.45
CA GLY A 196 17.11 7.87 10.34
C GLY A 196 16.33 7.74 9.05
N VAL A 197 16.03 6.51 8.65
CA VAL A 197 15.24 6.22 7.44
C VAL A 197 13.90 5.64 7.86
N VAL A 198 12.83 6.31 7.40
CA VAL A 198 11.43 5.96 7.69
C VAL A 198 10.58 6.10 6.43
N TYR A 199 9.28 5.83 6.51
CA TYR A 199 8.36 6.18 5.46
C TYR A 199 7.90 7.65 5.57
N ALA A 200 7.46 8.23 4.47
CA ALA A 200 6.95 9.61 4.45
C ALA A 200 5.76 9.80 5.39
N THR A 201 4.89 8.79 5.49
CA THR A 201 3.73 8.77 6.38
C THR A 201 4.11 8.82 7.86
N ASP A 202 5.19 8.11 8.26
CA ASP A 202 5.70 8.15 9.62
C ASP A 202 6.22 9.57 9.98
N ALA A 203 7.00 10.16 9.07
CA ALA A 203 7.50 11.52 9.25
C ALA A 203 6.35 12.55 9.31
N ALA A 204 5.31 12.39 8.49
CA ALA A 204 4.14 13.25 8.47
C ALA A 204 3.34 13.21 9.78
N SER A 205 3.38 12.09 10.50
CA SER A 205 2.67 11.94 11.79
C SER A 205 3.27 12.76 12.94
N VAL A 206 4.52 13.23 12.82
CA VAL A 206 5.26 13.94 13.87
C VAL A 206 6.07 15.12 13.33
N THR A 207 5.48 15.94 12.47
CA THR A 207 6.12 17.10 11.82
C THR A 207 6.63 18.17 12.78
N ASP A 208 6.18 18.15 14.03
CA ASP A 208 6.66 18.98 15.12
C ASP A 208 7.95 18.45 15.77
N LYS A 209 8.34 17.20 15.49
CA LYS A 209 9.49 16.53 16.11
C LYS A 209 10.60 16.16 15.12
N VAL A 210 10.30 16.02 13.84
CA VAL A 210 11.29 15.69 12.81
C VAL A 210 11.18 16.59 11.60
N ASP A 211 12.28 16.73 10.87
CA ASP A 211 12.33 17.31 9.53
C ASP A 211 12.73 16.22 8.53
N ILE A 212 12.08 16.19 7.36
CA ILE A 212 12.51 15.38 6.22
C ILE A 212 13.69 16.10 5.57
N ILE A 213 14.81 15.38 5.42
CA ILE A 213 16.00 15.85 4.70
C ILE A 213 15.81 15.63 3.19
N ALA A 214 15.42 14.40 2.81
CA ALA A 214 15.27 14.00 1.41
C ALA A 214 14.35 12.79 1.29
N GLU A 215 13.68 12.67 0.14
CA GLU A 215 13.04 11.45 -0.34
C GLU A 215 14.08 10.57 -1.06
N ALA A 216 13.90 9.26 -1.03
CA ALA A 216 14.77 8.34 -1.75
C ALA A 216 14.80 8.70 -3.26
N PRO A 217 15.98 8.67 -3.93
CA PRO A 217 16.03 8.91 -5.36
C PRO A 217 15.15 7.96 -6.16
N ALA A 218 14.44 8.47 -7.17
CA ALA A 218 13.44 7.71 -7.94
C ALA A 218 13.95 6.36 -8.49
N ASP A 219 15.23 6.35 -8.95
CA ASP A 219 15.84 5.14 -9.53
C ASP A 219 16.57 4.26 -8.49
N SER A 220 16.41 4.55 -7.20
CA SER A 220 17.12 3.85 -6.12
C SER A 220 16.40 2.60 -5.62
N LEU A 221 15.16 2.39 -6.01
CA LEU A 221 14.36 1.18 -5.77
C LEU A 221 13.92 0.57 -7.11
N LYS A 222 13.88 -0.76 -7.19
CA LYS A 222 13.44 -1.48 -8.39
C LYS A 222 11.93 -1.48 -8.55
N THR A 223 11.23 -1.49 -7.44
CA THR A 223 9.77 -1.48 -7.36
C THR A 223 9.32 -0.39 -6.40
N PRO A 224 8.12 0.18 -6.57
CA PRO A 224 7.52 1.07 -5.58
C PRO A 224 7.45 0.41 -4.20
N VAL A 225 7.27 1.21 -3.17
CA VAL A 225 6.97 0.72 -1.82
C VAL A 225 5.50 0.38 -1.75
N LEU A 226 5.15 -0.89 -1.92
CA LEU A 226 3.78 -1.39 -1.93
C LEU A 226 3.36 -1.94 -0.56
N TYR A 227 2.07 -1.82 -0.29
CA TYR A 227 1.42 -2.35 0.90
C TYR A 227 0.33 -3.34 0.47
N PRO A 228 0.72 -4.62 0.31
CA PRO A 228 -0.25 -5.66 0.01
C PRO A 228 -1.06 -6.03 1.25
N VAL A 229 -2.31 -6.43 1.00
CA VAL A 229 -3.20 -7.06 1.97
C VAL A 229 -3.66 -8.42 1.47
N GLY A 230 -3.86 -9.36 2.36
CA GLY A 230 -4.39 -10.68 2.04
C GLY A 230 -5.04 -11.36 3.24
N PHE A 231 -5.98 -12.27 2.96
CA PHE A 231 -6.48 -13.18 3.98
C PHE A 231 -5.45 -14.25 4.30
N ILE A 232 -5.32 -14.54 5.58
CA ILE A 232 -4.52 -15.65 6.07
C ILE A 232 -5.46 -16.86 6.30
N GLU A 233 -4.95 -18.06 6.03
CA GLU A 233 -5.64 -19.32 6.29
C GLU A 233 -5.75 -19.56 7.80
N ASP A 234 -6.80 -19.03 8.42
CA ASP A 234 -7.12 -19.31 9.84
C ASP A 234 -8.12 -20.47 9.96
N LYS A 235 -7.65 -21.60 10.49
CA LYS A 235 -8.47 -22.79 10.72
C LYS A 235 -9.32 -22.70 11.98
N GLU A 236 -9.12 -21.71 12.81
CA GLU A 236 -9.85 -21.47 14.05
C GLU A 236 -10.98 -20.45 13.89
N ALA A 237 -10.98 -19.69 12.78
CA ALA A 237 -12.01 -18.71 12.49
C ALA A 237 -13.40 -19.36 12.34
N SER A 238 -14.39 -18.81 13.02
CA SER A 238 -15.79 -19.20 12.84
C SER A 238 -16.37 -18.60 11.55
N GLU A 239 -17.55 -19.07 11.10
CA GLU A 239 -18.26 -18.46 9.97
C GLU A 239 -18.60 -16.98 10.23
N ASP A 240 -18.90 -16.61 11.49
CA ASP A 240 -19.18 -15.22 11.87
C ASP A 240 -17.89 -14.38 11.80
N ASP A 241 -16.74 -14.89 12.24
CA ASP A 241 -15.43 -14.21 12.17
C ASP A 241 -15.00 -14.02 10.71
N THR A 242 -15.14 -15.05 9.88
CA THR A 242 -14.81 -14.95 8.44
C THR A 242 -15.63 -13.86 7.76
N ARG A 243 -16.95 -13.80 7.99
CA ARG A 243 -17.80 -12.75 7.42
C ARG A 243 -17.45 -11.36 7.95
N ALA A 244 -17.05 -11.27 9.22
CA ALA A 244 -16.61 -10.02 9.81
C ALA A 244 -15.30 -9.54 9.18
N ALA A 245 -14.35 -10.45 8.94
CA ALA A 245 -13.07 -10.13 8.28
C ALA A 245 -13.27 -9.73 6.80
N GLU A 246 -14.20 -10.41 6.08
CA GLU A 246 -14.58 -10.03 4.73
C GLU A 246 -15.15 -8.61 4.69
N ALA A 247 -16.13 -8.31 5.57
CA ALA A 247 -16.73 -6.97 5.63
C ALA A 247 -15.71 -5.90 6.03
N PHE A 248 -14.74 -6.24 6.89
CA PHE A 248 -13.69 -5.30 7.27
C PHE A 248 -12.73 -5.03 6.10
N LEU A 249 -12.33 -6.05 5.34
CA LEU A 249 -11.51 -5.85 4.16
C LEU A 249 -12.24 -5.04 3.10
N ASP A 250 -13.51 -5.36 2.81
CA ASP A 250 -14.34 -4.59 1.88
C ASP A 250 -14.42 -3.10 2.27
N TYR A 251 -14.50 -2.82 3.58
CA TYR A 251 -14.50 -1.45 4.07
C TYR A 251 -13.13 -0.79 3.90
N VAL A 252 -12.04 -1.48 4.22
CA VAL A 252 -10.66 -0.96 4.07
C VAL A 252 -10.37 -0.58 2.61
N GLU A 253 -10.97 -1.27 1.65
CA GLU A 253 -10.84 -1.01 0.22
C GLU A 253 -11.81 0.07 -0.30
N SER A 254 -12.74 0.54 0.52
CA SER A 254 -13.70 1.57 0.11
C SER A 254 -13.05 2.94 -0.06
N ASP A 255 -13.67 3.80 -0.89
CA ASP A 255 -13.24 5.20 -1.07
C ASP A 255 -13.13 5.95 0.26
N ALA A 256 -13.97 5.62 1.24
CA ALA A 256 -13.95 6.23 2.57
C ALA A 256 -12.66 5.89 3.34
N ALA A 257 -12.26 4.61 3.37
CA ALA A 257 -11.04 4.18 4.05
C ALA A 257 -9.78 4.58 3.27
N ILE A 258 -9.81 4.51 1.93
CA ILE A 258 -8.71 5.01 1.09
C ILE A 258 -8.45 6.48 1.37
N LYS A 259 -9.51 7.29 1.50
CA LYS A 259 -9.34 8.69 1.86
C LYS A 259 -8.68 8.88 3.23
N VAL A 260 -9.00 8.05 4.22
CA VAL A 260 -8.29 8.08 5.51
C VAL A 260 -6.80 7.79 5.30
N PHE A 261 -6.45 6.77 4.53
CA PHE A 261 -5.04 6.50 4.23
C PHE A 261 -4.35 7.67 3.54
N GLU A 262 -5.01 8.32 2.56
CA GLU A 262 -4.47 9.51 1.90
C GLU A 262 -4.28 10.69 2.87
N ASP A 263 -5.20 10.90 3.80
CA ASP A 263 -5.10 11.94 4.84
C ASP A 263 -3.90 11.68 5.78
N TYR A 264 -3.46 10.42 5.91
CA TYR A 264 -2.22 10.01 6.60
C TYR A 264 -0.98 9.99 5.69
N GLY A 265 -1.11 10.35 4.40
CA GLY A 265 0.00 10.51 3.45
C GLY A 265 0.37 9.27 2.64
N PHE A 266 -0.44 8.23 2.67
CA PHE A 266 -0.35 7.12 1.72
C PHE A 266 -0.91 7.55 0.35
N THR A 267 -0.59 6.79 -0.68
CA THR A 267 -1.22 6.89 -2.00
C THR A 267 -1.98 5.60 -2.27
N ALA A 268 -3.20 5.69 -2.78
CA ALA A 268 -3.92 4.50 -3.23
C ALA A 268 -3.12 3.83 -4.37
N TYR A 269 -3.02 2.50 -4.34
CA TYR A 269 -2.43 1.77 -5.45
C TYR A 269 -3.41 1.68 -6.61
N GLU A 270 -2.99 2.15 -7.78
CA GLU A 270 -3.72 1.99 -9.04
C GLU A 270 -2.94 0.98 -9.89
N ALA A 271 -3.52 -0.21 -10.12
CA ALA A 271 -2.92 -1.16 -11.04
C ALA A 271 -2.81 -0.51 -12.43
N GLU A 272 -1.61 -0.47 -13.02
CA GLU A 272 -1.46 -0.05 -14.41
C GLU A 272 -2.28 -0.99 -15.30
N ASP A 273 -3.34 -0.47 -15.93
CA ASP A 273 -4.12 -1.20 -16.92
C ASP A 273 -3.20 -1.65 -18.06
N SER A 274 -2.93 -2.95 -18.13
CA SER A 274 -2.09 -3.58 -19.17
C SER A 274 -2.80 -3.62 -20.53
N GLU A 275 -3.41 -2.52 -20.98
CA GLU A 275 -4.08 -2.43 -22.30
C GLU A 275 -3.17 -1.97 -23.45
N ASP A 276 -1.87 -1.71 -23.25
CA ASP A 276 -0.98 -1.23 -24.33
C ASP A 276 -0.01 -2.27 -24.91
N ALA A 277 -0.33 -3.58 -24.80
CA ALA A 277 0.51 -4.65 -25.37
C ALA A 277 -0.09 -5.33 -26.63
N THR A 278 -1.13 -4.75 -27.28
CA THR A 278 -1.81 -5.44 -28.40
C THR A 278 -1.75 -4.73 -29.76
N GLU A 279 -1.01 -3.65 -29.96
CA GLU A 279 -0.92 -2.98 -31.28
C GLU A 279 0.46 -3.03 -31.97
N ALA A 280 1.37 -3.90 -31.60
CA ALA A 280 2.68 -4.02 -32.27
C ALA A 280 2.88 -5.34 -33.02
N SER A 281 1.81 -6.05 -33.45
CA SER A 281 1.94 -7.33 -34.17
C SER A 281 1.03 -7.47 -35.36
N ALA A 282 0.82 -6.43 -36.17
CA ALA A 282 0.10 -6.53 -37.43
C ALA A 282 0.62 -5.53 -38.43
N ASP A 283 1.83 -5.71 -38.93
CA ASP A 283 2.21 -5.31 -40.29
C ASP A 283 3.60 -5.92 -40.65
N ASN A 284 3.62 -7.10 -41.24
CA ASN A 284 4.62 -7.50 -42.19
C ASN A 284 4.28 -8.86 -42.82
N THR A 285 3.24 -8.88 -43.64
CA THR A 285 3.08 -9.89 -44.70
C THR A 285 2.59 -9.15 -45.93
N GLU A 286 3.48 -8.98 -46.91
CA GLU A 286 3.28 -9.10 -48.34
C GLU A 286 4.45 -8.46 -49.07
N ALA A 287 5.24 -9.30 -49.70
CA ALA A 287 5.58 -9.16 -51.10
C ALA A 287 6.37 -10.37 -51.54
N GLU A 288 5.62 -11.21 -52.20
CA GLU A 288 6.13 -12.27 -53.05
C GLU A 288 6.88 -11.71 -54.24
N ASP A 289 7.68 -12.57 -54.71
CA ASP A 289 7.68 -13.15 -56.10
C ASP A 289 8.84 -12.76 -56.97
N SER A 290 9.27 -13.86 -57.56
CA SER A 290 9.83 -14.10 -58.90
C SER A 290 11.34 -13.95 -59.09
N THR A 291 11.85 -14.93 -59.47
CA THR A 291 12.30 -15.60 -60.70
C THR A 291 13.70 -16.14 -60.53
N ALA A 292 13.80 -17.40 -60.57
CA ALA A 292 14.10 -18.24 -61.71
C ALA A 292 15.57 -18.27 -62.22
N SER A 293 16.05 -19.43 -62.18
CA SER A 293 16.81 -20.10 -63.27
C SER A 293 18.34 -20.13 -63.23
N ALA A 294 18.76 -21.37 -63.15
CA ALA A 294 19.79 -22.02 -63.94
C ALA A 294 21.26 -21.62 -63.65
N ASP A 295 22.05 -22.50 -63.46
CA ASP A 295 22.72 -23.46 -64.25
C ASP A 295 24.10 -23.85 -63.72
N SER A 296 24.25 -25.08 -63.58
CA SER A 296 25.37 -25.94 -63.99
C SER A 296 26.82 -25.73 -63.51
N THR A 297 27.26 -26.82 -63.06
CA THR A 297 28.53 -27.53 -63.36
C THR A 297 29.82 -27.23 -62.60
N SER A 298 30.21 -28.28 -61.96
CA SER A 298 31.52 -28.94 -62.20
C SER A 298 32.75 -28.32 -61.52
N LYS A 299 33.24 -28.88 -60.55
CA LYS A 299 34.35 -29.84 -60.43
C LYS A 299 34.65 -30.11 -58.94
#